data_6f04be381239bbc76245794a40c73b8d
#
_entry.id   6f04be381239bbc76245794a40c73b8d
#
_cell.length_a   1.000
_cell.length_b   1.000
_cell.length_c   1.000
_cell.angle_alpha   90.00
_cell.angle_beta   90.00
_cell.angle_gamma   90.00
#
_symmetry.space_group_name_H-M   'P 1'
#
loop_
_entity.id
_entity.type
_entity.pdbx_description
1 polymer ?
#
loop_
_entity_poly.entity_id
_entity_poly.type
_entity_poly.pdbx_seq_one_letter_code
_entity_poly.pdbx_strand_id
1 'polypeptide(L)'
;MSITLADSYYLKALDLYPYELDQVTEALNFAISYDNDHAGAHCLLGMLNLYQLGKYREAEDHFERALASNIDYAETYYSYADLLIQIGEYGKAKKLIKYAYKIKGINVSRLKYIEGLIAEIKGNYVKAKEYMKLAYLSSYRKAEREYLKEELDRVNSKLKAQKKSSCK
;
A
#
# COMPACT_ATOMS: atom_id res chain seq x y z
N MET A 1 -2.91 -15.00 23.47
CA MET A 1 -3.72 -13.76 23.52
C MET A 1 -5.14 -14.15 23.20
N SER A 2 -6.09 -13.74 24.00
CA SER A 2 -7.52 -13.93 23.69
C SER A 2 -7.93 -12.89 22.63
N ILE A 3 -8.71 -13.33 21.65
CA ILE A 3 -9.31 -12.44 20.63
C ILE A 3 -10.29 -11.51 21.36
N THR A 4 -10.14 -10.22 21.19
CA THR A 4 -11.06 -9.21 21.73
C THR A 4 -12.32 -9.12 20.90
N LEU A 5 -13.35 -8.42 21.40
CA LEU A 5 -14.55 -8.18 20.64
C LEU A 5 -14.27 -7.25 19.43
N ALA A 6 -13.37 -6.28 19.60
CA ALA A 6 -12.88 -5.44 18.50
C ALA A 6 -12.20 -6.28 17.41
N ASP A 7 -11.28 -7.20 17.79
CA ASP A 7 -10.64 -8.11 16.85
C ASP A 7 -11.68 -8.96 16.09
N SER A 8 -12.70 -9.44 16.76
CA SER A 8 -13.75 -10.28 16.14
C SER A 8 -14.51 -9.52 15.05
N TYR A 9 -14.88 -8.28 15.31
CA TYR A 9 -15.51 -7.42 14.31
C TYR A 9 -14.56 -7.03 13.18
N TYR A 10 -13.30 -6.75 13.48
CA TYR A 10 -12.29 -6.49 12.47
C TYR A 10 -12.08 -7.71 11.55
N LEU A 11 -11.97 -8.92 12.08
CA LEU A 11 -11.87 -10.15 11.30
C LEU A 11 -13.09 -10.37 10.41
N LYS A 12 -14.31 -10.12 10.94
CA LYS A 12 -15.53 -10.15 10.14
C LYS A 12 -15.45 -9.17 8.96
N ALA A 13 -14.96 -7.96 9.19
CA ALA A 13 -14.80 -6.98 8.13
C ALA A 13 -13.78 -7.43 7.07
N LEU A 14 -12.67 -8.06 7.47
CA LEU A 14 -11.67 -8.60 6.53
C LEU A 14 -12.26 -9.70 5.64
N ASP A 15 -13.09 -10.59 6.19
CA ASP A 15 -13.71 -11.68 5.43
C ASP A 15 -14.72 -11.16 4.38
N LEU A 16 -15.37 -10.03 4.67
CA LEU A 16 -16.37 -9.41 3.80
C LEU A 16 -15.74 -8.48 2.74
N TYR A 17 -14.55 -7.94 3.01
CA TYR A 17 -13.88 -7.01 2.12
C TYR A 17 -13.26 -7.75 0.91
N PRO A 18 -13.38 -7.21 -0.34
CA PRO A 18 -13.93 -5.90 -0.72
C PRO A 18 -15.38 -5.96 -1.26
N TYR A 19 -16.15 -7.00 -0.98
CA TYR A 19 -17.41 -7.29 -1.68
C TYR A 19 -18.65 -6.71 -0.98
N GLU A 20 -18.78 -6.87 0.34
CA GLU A 20 -19.97 -6.49 1.12
C GLU A 20 -19.73 -5.17 1.87
N LEU A 21 -19.54 -4.06 1.14
CA LEU A 21 -19.00 -2.81 1.68
C LEU A 21 -19.82 -2.20 2.82
N ASP A 22 -21.16 -2.33 2.78
CA ASP A 22 -22.03 -1.85 3.86
C ASP A 22 -21.77 -2.62 5.15
N GLN A 23 -21.68 -3.96 5.07
CA GLN A 23 -21.39 -4.82 6.20
C GLN A 23 -19.95 -4.67 6.70
N VAL A 24 -18.99 -4.43 5.78
CA VAL A 24 -17.60 -4.07 6.14
C VAL A 24 -17.59 -2.80 6.98
N THR A 25 -18.28 -1.75 6.53
CA THR A 25 -18.36 -0.47 7.23
C THR A 25 -18.99 -0.62 8.61
N GLU A 26 -20.11 -1.36 8.70
CA GLU A 26 -20.77 -1.63 9.98
C GLU A 26 -19.84 -2.37 10.94
N ALA A 27 -19.21 -3.45 10.49
CA ALA A 27 -18.30 -4.24 11.31
C ALA A 27 -17.10 -3.42 11.78
N LEU A 28 -16.49 -2.57 10.91
CA LEU A 28 -15.40 -1.70 11.30
C LEU A 28 -15.82 -0.63 12.31
N ASN A 29 -17.03 -0.07 12.17
CA ASN A 29 -17.58 0.87 13.15
C ASN A 29 -17.77 0.19 14.52
N PHE A 30 -18.22 -1.06 14.56
CA PHE A 30 -18.25 -1.83 15.80
C PHE A 30 -16.84 -2.07 16.35
N ALA A 31 -15.88 -2.47 15.52
CA ALA A 31 -14.51 -2.68 15.97
C ALA A 31 -13.94 -1.43 16.67
N ILE A 32 -14.03 -0.24 16.05
CA ILE A 32 -13.54 1.01 16.63
C ILE A 32 -14.38 1.52 17.82
N SER A 33 -15.65 1.10 17.96
CA SER A 33 -16.45 1.43 19.14
C SER A 33 -16.01 0.67 20.38
N TYR A 34 -15.45 -0.55 20.21
CA TYR A 34 -14.90 -1.35 21.30
C TYR A 34 -13.43 -1.07 21.57
N ASP A 35 -12.68 -0.69 20.54
CA ASP A 35 -11.27 -0.28 20.63
C ASP A 35 -11.00 0.84 19.63
N ASN A 36 -11.07 2.08 20.11
CA ASN A 36 -10.89 3.28 19.28
C ASN A 36 -9.48 3.38 18.66
N ASP A 37 -8.52 2.66 19.20
CA ASP A 37 -7.13 2.63 18.73
C ASP A 37 -6.78 1.33 17.98
N HIS A 38 -7.79 0.60 17.48
CA HIS A 38 -7.57 -0.64 16.74
C HIS A 38 -6.90 -0.38 15.37
N ALA A 39 -5.59 -0.53 15.31
CA ALA A 39 -4.79 -0.18 14.11
C ALA A 39 -5.27 -0.88 12.83
N GLY A 40 -5.61 -2.18 12.91
CA GLY A 40 -6.11 -2.95 11.77
C GLY A 40 -7.45 -2.41 11.25
N ALA A 41 -8.38 -2.04 12.14
CA ALA A 41 -9.67 -1.48 11.76
C ALA A 41 -9.49 -0.10 11.08
N HIS A 42 -8.63 0.77 11.63
CA HIS A 42 -8.31 2.04 10.98
C HIS A 42 -7.62 1.83 9.62
N CYS A 43 -6.67 0.90 9.51
CA CYS A 43 -6.03 0.60 8.24
C CYS A 43 -7.06 0.17 7.19
N LEU A 44 -7.99 -0.72 7.53
CA LEU A 44 -9.02 -1.21 6.60
C LEU A 44 -10.05 -0.14 6.25
N LEU A 45 -10.42 0.76 7.19
CA LEU A 45 -11.23 1.95 6.89
C LEU A 45 -10.52 2.90 5.91
N GLY A 46 -9.22 3.10 6.11
CA GLY A 46 -8.39 3.85 5.17
C GLY A 46 -8.40 3.22 3.77
N MET A 47 -8.25 1.91 3.67
CA MET A 47 -8.30 1.18 2.40
C MET A 47 -9.69 1.27 1.75
N LEU A 48 -10.77 1.12 2.52
CA LEU A 48 -12.14 1.28 2.04
C LEU A 48 -12.34 2.68 1.44
N ASN A 49 -11.96 3.71 2.17
CA ASN A 49 -12.08 5.10 1.72
C ASN A 49 -11.23 5.37 0.47
N LEU A 50 -10.02 4.83 0.41
CA LEU A 50 -9.11 5.02 -0.72
C LEU A 50 -9.60 4.29 -1.98
N TYR A 51 -9.80 2.97 -1.89
CA TYR A 51 -9.96 2.13 -3.08
C TYR A 51 -11.41 1.99 -3.54
N GLN A 52 -12.38 2.10 -2.63
CA GLN A 52 -13.79 1.88 -2.96
C GLN A 52 -14.57 3.19 -3.05
N LEU A 53 -14.28 4.17 -2.19
CA LEU A 53 -15.06 5.40 -2.07
C LEU A 53 -14.39 6.63 -2.68
N GLY A 54 -13.08 6.59 -2.96
CA GLY A 54 -12.30 7.72 -3.46
C GLY A 54 -12.21 8.90 -2.48
N LYS A 55 -12.42 8.65 -1.19
CA LYS A 55 -12.39 9.64 -0.12
C LYS A 55 -10.98 9.78 0.44
N TYR A 56 -10.12 10.50 -0.27
CA TYR A 56 -8.68 10.55 0.04
C TYR A 56 -8.35 11.19 1.38
N ARG A 57 -9.12 12.20 1.82
CA ARG A 57 -8.89 12.89 3.09
C ARG A 57 -9.22 11.97 4.27
N GLU A 58 -10.37 11.32 4.23
CA GLU A 58 -10.80 10.35 5.23
C GLU A 58 -9.86 9.13 5.27
N ALA A 59 -9.34 8.72 4.11
CA ALA A 59 -8.35 7.66 4.03
C ALA A 59 -7.04 8.06 4.73
N GLU A 60 -6.55 9.30 4.51
CA GLU A 60 -5.35 9.83 5.17
C GLU A 60 -5.53 9.84 6.69
N ASP A 61 -6.64 10.40 7.19
CA ASP A 61 -6.95 10.45 8.63
C ASP A 61 -6.94 9.04 9.26
N HIS A 62 -7.51 8.06 8.59
CA HIS A 62 -7.52 6.68 9.08
C HIS A 62 -6.14 6.02 9.05
N PHE A 63 -5.33 6.23 8.01
CA PHE A 63 -3.96 5.71 7.97
C PHE A 63 -3.07 6.34 9.04
N GLU A 64 -3.23 7.65 9.31
CA GLU A 64 -2.50 8.31 10.39
C GLU A 64 -2.88 7.75 11.76
N ARG A 65 -4.17 7.51 12.02
CA ARG A 65 -4.64 6.85 13.26
C ARG A 65 -4.09 5.43 13.37
N ALA A 66 -4.08 4.64 12.29
CA ALA A 66 -3.53 3.31 12.31
C ALA A 66 -2.04 3.30 12.69
N LEU A 67 -1.24 4.23 12.15
CA LEU A 67 0.17 4.37 12.52
C LEU A 67 0.39 4.93 13.92
N ALA A 68 -0.48 5.82 14.40
CA ALA A 68 -0.43 6.32 15.77
C ALA A 68 -0.72 5.21 16.79
N SER A 69 -1.65 4.32 16.46
CA SER A 69 -2.05 3.18 17.32
C SER A 69 -1.01 2.06 17.29
N ASN A 70 -0.50 1.72 16.12
CA ASN A 70 0.52 0.70 15.97
C ASN A 70 1.46 1.03 14.81
N ILE A 71 2.61 1.58 15.14
CA ILE A 71 3.64 1.97 14.18
C ILE A 71 4.26 0.78 13.43
N ASP A 72 4.16 -0.43 13.98
CA ASP A 72 4.68 -1.65 13.36
C ASP A 72 3.64 -2.37 12.48
N TYR A 73 2.45 -1.78 12.29
CA TYR A 73 1.41 -2.38 11.45
C TYR A 73 1.75 -2.20 9.95
N ALA A 74 2.43 -3.19 9.39
CA ALA A 74 3.06 -3.14 8.06
C ALA A 74 2.10 -2.76 6.91
N GLU A 75 0.84 -3.25 6.94
CA GLU A 75 -0.13 -3.02 5.85
C GLU A 75 -0.45 -1.53 5.67
N THR A 76 -0.45 -0.75 6.76
CA THR A 76 -0.70 0.69 6.69
C THR A 76 0.32 1.41 5.82
N TYR A 77 1.60 1.03 5.89
CA TYR A 77 2.65 1.68 5.10
C TYR A 77 2.44 1.53 3.59
N TYR A 78 1.97 0.38 3.15
CA TYR A 78 1.74 0.15 1.72
C TYR A 78 0.54 0.94 1.22
N SER A 79 -0.59 0.82 1.93
CA SER A 79 -1.83 1.48 1.53
C SER A 79 -1.75 3.00 1.65
N TYR A 80 -1.08 3.51 2.68
CA TYR A 80 -0.83 4.95 2.82
C TYR A 80 0.13 5.47 1.75
N ALA A 81 1.17 4.70 1.39
CA ALA A 81 2.05 5.09 0.28
C ALA A 81 1.29 5.15 -1.05
N ASP A 82 0.36 4.22 -1.30
CA ASP A 82 -0.50 4.25 -2.48
C ASP A 82 -1.39 5.50 -2.50
N LEU A 83 -2.01 5.87 -1.36
CA LEU A 83 -2.77 7.12 -1.25
C LEU A 83 -1.89 8.33 -1.59
N LEU A 84 -0.71 8.44 -0.99
CA LEU A 84 0.21 9.55 -1.20
C LEU A 84 0.67 9.66 -2.66
N ILE A 85 0.81 8.53 -3.35
CA ILE A 85 1.08 8.50 -4.79
C ILE A 85 -0.11 9.02 -5.59
N GLN A 86 -1.33 8.60 -5.27
CA GLN A 86 -2.54 9.02 -5.99
C GLN A 86 -2.80 10.52 -5.86
N ILE A 87 -2.53 11.10 -4.69
CA ILE A 87 -2.66 12.55 -4.47
C ILE A 87 -1.42 13.37 -4.87
N GLY A 88 -0.38 12.71 -5.44
CA GLY A 88 0.84 13.38 -5.92
C GLY A 88 1.88 13.73 -4.85
N GLU A 89 1.68 13.33 -3.60
CA GLU A 89 2.56 13.61 -2.45
C GLU A 89 3.77 12.66 -2.41
N TYR A 90 4.51 12.57 -3.51
CA TYR A 90 5.66 11.65 -3.66
C TYR A 90 6.76 11.87 -2.63
N GLY A 91 6.90 13.09 -2.11
CA GLY A 91 7.87 13.42 -1.08
C GLY A 91 7.52 12.76 0.27
N LYS A 92 6.25 12.82 0.65
CA LYS A 92 5.73 12.15 1.86
C LYS A 92 5.81 10.64 1.69
N ALA A 93 5.39 10.09 0.53
CA ALA A 93 5.48 8.67 0.24
C ALA A 93 6.90 8.12 0.42
N LYS A 94 7.94 8.82 -0.09
CA LYS A 94 9.34 8.40 0.08
C LYS A 94 9.78 8.41 1.54
N LYS A 95 9.36 9.39 2.34
CA LYS A 95 9.68 9.44 3.78
C LYS A 95 9.03 8.27 4.52
N LEU A 96 7.76 8.00 4.20
CA LEU A 96 7.00 6.89 4.78
C LEU A 96 7.67 5.54 4.45
N ILE A 97 8.04 5.31 3.18
CA ILE A 97 8.73 4.09 2.74
C ILE A 97 10.09 3.93 3.44
N LYS A 98 10.86 5.03 3.56
CA LYS A 98 12.14 5.00 4.27
C LYS A 98 11.99 4.56 5.73
N TYR A 99 10.89 4.95 6.38
CA TYR A 99 10.58 4.48 7.72
C TYR A 99 10.17 3.01 7.72
N ALA A 100 9.31 2.61 6.77
CA ALA A 100 8.81 1.25 6.64
C ALA A 100 9.92 0.19 6.54
N TYR A 101 11.06 0.51 5.94
CA TYR A 101 12.22 -0.40 5.92
C TYR A 101 12.78 -0.79 7.30
N LYS A 102 12.43 -0.06 8.36
CA LYS A 102 12.84 -0.38 9.74
C LYS A 102 11.88 -1.34 10.42
N ILE A 103 10.70 -1.56 9.86
CA ILE A 103 9.66 -2.39 10.44
C ILE A 103 10.03 -3.87 10.27
N LYS A 104 10.01 -4.60 11.36
CA LYS A 104 10.31 -6.04 11.36
C LYS A 104 9.28 -6.81 10.54
N GLY A 105 9.73 -7.63 9.60
CA GLY A 105 8.84 -8.45 8.77
C GLY A 105 8.19 -7.72 7.61
N ILE A 106 8.57 -6.46 7.34
CA ILE A 106 8.07 -5.70 6.19
C ILE A 106 8.35 -6.44 4.87
N ASN A 107 7.40 -6.42 3.95
CA ASN A 107 7.62 -6.97 2.61
C ASN A 107 8.46 -5.99 1.77
N VAL A 108 9.77 -6.26 1.69
CA VAL A 108 10.74 -5.44 0.93
C VAL A 108 10.40 -5.41 -0.55
N SER A 109 9.90 -6.51 -1.13
CA SER A 109 9.46 -6.57 -2.53
C SER A 109 8.40 -5.52 -2.82
N ARG A 110 7.37 -5.44 -1.96
CA ARG A 110 6.27 -4.47 -2.10
C ARG A 110 6.76 -3.02 -1.96
N LEU A 111 7.68 -2.73 -1.03
CA LEU A 111 8.28 -1.40 -0.92
C LEU A 111 9.09 -1.02 -2.16
N LYS A 112 9.89 -1.95 -2.70
CA LYS A 112 10.65 -1.73 -3.94
C LYS A 112 9.74 -1.49 -5.13
N TYR A 113 8.62 -2.20 -5.22
CA TYR A 113 7.61 -1.96 -6.24
C TYR A 113 7.06 -0.52 -6.16
N ILE A 114 6.69 -0.05 -4.96
CA ILE A 114 6.17 1.30 -4.74
C ILE A 114 7.24 2.36 -5.11
N GLU A 115 8.51 2.16 -4.74
CA GLU A 115 9.61 3.04 -5.17
C GLU A 115 9.76 3.07 -6.70
N GLY A 116 9.56 1.92 -7.35
CA GLY A 116 9.56 1.78 -8.81
C GLY A 116 8.42 2.58 -9.45
N LEU A 117 7.21 2.51 -8.91
CA LEU A 117 6.06 3.30 -9.38
C LEU A 117 6.33 4.81 -9.28
N ILE A 118 6.86 5.28 -8.14
CA ILE A 118 7.21 6.70 -7.97
C ILE A 118 8.25 7.15 -9.00
N ALA A 119 9.26 6.31 -9.28
CA ALA A 119 10.28 6.62 -10.27
C ALA A 119 9.70 6.66 -11.68
N GLU A 120 8.79 5.74 -12.01
CA GLU A 120 8.10 5.67 -13.29
C GLU A 120 7.21 6.88 -13.55
N ILE A 121 6.38 7.26 -12.57
CA ILE A 121 5.51 8.45 -12.66
C ILE A 121 6.33 9.72 -12.91
N LYS A 122 7.53 9.79 -12.33
CA LYS A 122 8.48 10.90 -12.56
C LYS A 122 9.26 10.81 -13.88
N GLY A 123 8.94 9.84 -14.74
CA GLY A 123 9.62 9.63 -16.03
C GLY A 123 11.04 9.08 -15.94
N ASN A 124 11.48 8.70 -14.73
CA ASN A 124 12.81 8.12 -14.55
C ASN A 124 12.76 6.59 -14.73
N TYR A 125 12.62 6.18 -15.99
CA TYR A 125 12.45 4.75 -16.30
C TYR A 125 13.70 3.90 -16.03
N VAL A 126 14.88 4.52 -15.95
CA VAL A 126 16.09 3.79 -15.53
C VAL A 126 15.98 3.36 -14.09
N LYS A 127 15.66 4.28 -13.17
CA LYS A 127 15.45 3.97 -11.76
C LYS A 127 14.22 3.08 -11.55
N ALA A 128 13.13 3.33 -12.29
CA ALA A 128 11.94 2.49 -12.22
C ALA A 128 12.27 1.02 -12.53
N LYS A 129 13.02 0.77 -13.61
CA LYS A 129 13.49 -0.57 -13.97
C LYS A 129 14.33 -1.21 -12.87
N GLU A 130 15.27 -0.45 -12.28
CA GLU A 130 16.13 -0.93 -11.20
C GLU A 130 15.29 -1.37 -9.98
N TYR A 131 14.37 -0.54 -9.54
CA TYR A 131 13.48 -0.85 -8.41
C TYR A 131 12.54 -2.03 -8.71
N MET A 132 11.94 -2.10 -9.90
CA MET A 132 11.09 -3.24 -10.31
C MET A 132 11.88 -4.55 -10.34
N LYS A 133 13.15 -4.51 -10.82
CA LYS A 133 14.05 -5.65 -10.78
C LYS A 133 14.34 -6.09 -9.34
N LEU A 134 14.61 -5.15 -8.43
CA LEU A 134 14.85 -5.45 -7.02
C LEU A 134 13.59 -6.03 -6.36
N ALA A 135 12.40 -5.49 -6.66
CA ALA A 135 11.13 -6.05 -6.21
C ALA A 135 10.97 -7.51 -6.65
N TYR A 136 11.18 -7.79 -7.93
CA TYR A 136 11.11 -9.14 -8.49
C TYR A 136 12.09 -10.12 -7.81
N LEU A 137 13.34 -9.69 -7.57
CA LEU A 137 14.35 -10.52 -6.92
C LEU A 137 14.08 -10.76 -5.43
N SER A 138 13.41 -9.82 -4.76
CA SER A 138 13.06 -9.91 -3.35
C SER A 138 11.77 -10.70 -3.09
N SER A 139 10.96 -10.95 -4.13
CA SER A 139 9.74 -11.73 -4.00
C SER A 139 10.01 -13.23 -4.03
N TYR A 140 9.38 -13.97 -3.12
CA TYR A 140 9.45 -15.44 -3.05
C TYR A 140 8.14 -16.12 -3.48
N ARG A 141 7.02 -15.38 -3.58
CA ARG A 141 5.71 -15.91 -4.00
C ARG A 141 5.62 -15.95 -5.53
N LYS A 142 5.25 -17.10 -6.09
CA LYS A 142 5.17 -17.28 -7.55
C LYS A 142 4.27 -16.25 -8.22
N ALA A 143 3.04 -16.09 -7.75
CA ALA A 143 2.08 -15.14 -8.33
C ALA A 143 2.58 -13.68 -8.28
N GLU A 144 3.20 -13.27 -7.16
CA GLU A 144 3.79 -11.93 -7.03
C GLU A 144 4.95 -11.74 -8.02
N ARG A 145 5.80 -12.78 -8.21
CA ARG A 145 6.90 -12.72 -9.18
C ARG A 145 6.41 -12.63 -10.61
N GLU A 146 5.35 -13.34 -10.97
CA GLU A 146 4.75 -13.26 -12.32
C GLU A 146 4.25 -11.83 -12.58
N TYR A 147 3.49 -11.26 -11.65
CA TYR A 147 3.05 -9.87 -11.71
C TYR A 147 4.22 -8.87 -11.84
N LEU A 148 5.22 -8.98 -10.98
CA LEU A 148 6.39 -8.09 -11.00
C LEU A 148 7.22 -8.23 -12.27
N LYS A 149 7.23 -9.38 -12.91
CA LYS A 149 7.86 -9.59 -14.21
C LYS A 149 7.14 -8.80 -15.30
N GLU A 150 5.82 -8.84 -15.33
CA GLU A 150 5.00 -8.06 -16.28
C GLU A 150 5.23 -6.55 -16.10
N GLU A 151 5.26 -6.09 -14.85
CA GLU A 151 5.55 -4.70 -14.52
C GLU A 151 6.96 -4.27 -14.98
N LEU A 152 7.95 -5.12 -14.77
CA LEU A 152 9.31 -4.89 -15.23
C LEU A 152 9.39 -4.82 -16.77
N ASP A 153 8.67 -5.68 -17.48
CA ASP A 153 8.61 -5.68 -18.94
C ASP A 153 7.90 -4.43 -19.47
N ARG A 154 6.85 -3.97 -18.79
CA ARG A 154 6.15 -2.71 -19.07
C ARG A 154 7.11 -1.51 -18.95
N VAL A 155 7.86 -1.42 -17.86
CA VAL A 155 8.85 -0.33 -17.64
C VAL A 155 10.00 -0.42 -18.66
N ASN A 156 10.48 -1.62 -19.00
CA ASN A 156 11.49 -1.81 -20.05
C ASN A 156 11.02 -1.28 -21.40
N SER A 157 9.76 -1.47 -21.74
CA SER A 157 9.18 -0.99 -22.99
C SER A 157 9.15 0.55 -23.03
N LYS A 158 8.75 1.20 -21.93
CA LYS A 158 8.79 2.68 -21.80
C LYS A 158 10.22 3.22 -21.91
N LEU A 159 11.20 2.57 -21.27
CA LEU A 159 12.61 2.96 -21.36
C LEU A 159 13.16 2.88 -22.79
N LYS A 160 12.81 1.82 -23.53
CA LYS A 160 13.20 1.66 -24.94
C LYS A 160 12.58 2.77 -25.81
N ALA A 161 11.31 3.11 -25.58
CA ALA A 161 10.63 4.18 -26.31
C ALA A 161 11.28 5.54 -26.05
N GLN A 162 11.60 5.86 -24.79
CA GLN A 162 12.28 7.10 -24.41
C GLN A 162 13.64 7.26 -25.11
N LYS A 163 14.44 6.20 -25.18
CA LYS A 163 15.74 6.22 -25.87
C LYS A 163 15.60 6.48 -27.36
N LYS A 164 14.58 5.90 -28.01
CA LYS A 164 14.35 6.13 -29.45
C LYS A 164 13.93 7.57 -29.77
N SER A 165 13.19 8.22 -28.87
CA SER A 165 12.79 9.64 -29.06
C SER A 165 13.92 10.63 -28.78
N SER A 166 14.91 10.26 -27.96
CA SER A 166 16.08 11.10 -27.65
C SER A 166 17.19 11.02 -28.72
N CYS A 167 17.09 10.07 -29.68
CA CYS A 167 18.04 9.89 -30.78
C CYS A 167 17.54 10.50 -32.10
N LYS A 168 16.42 11.21 -32.09
CA LYS A 168 15.89 12.02 -33.21
C LYS A 168 16.05 13.49 -32.93
#